data_d75a82caf0522324ac3b9f6923d890b9
#
_entry.id   d75a82caf0522324ac3b9f6923d890b9
#
_cell.length_a   1.000
_cell.length_b   1.000
_cell.length_c   1.000
_cell.angle_alpha   90.00
_cell.angle_beta   90.00
_cell.angle_gamma   90.00
#
_symmetry.space_group_name_H-M   'P 1'
#
loop_
_entity.id
_entity.type
_entity.pdbx_description
1 polymer ?
#
loop_
_entity_poly.entity_id
_entity_poly.type
_entity_poly.pdbx_seq_one_letter_code
_entity_poly.pdbx_strand_id
1 'polypeptide(L)'
;MASHGILDQVAIVGMGCTPFREHWDKSLDDLLIDAHGLALDSADISKDDVDAYWYGTSQSSASGISLATPLRLDNRPVTRVENYCVTGSEALRQACYAVASGAYDVAVAIGGEKVKDSGYQGLNAFPIPTDGTNRTLSAAAMFSLMLPAYAERYGVDEERLR
;
A
#
# COMPACT_ATOMS: atom_id res chain seq x y z
N MET A 1 3.91 8.37 30.56
CA MET A 1 3.50 6.96 30.61
C MET A 1 3.69 6.37 29.21
N ALA A 2 4.31 5.23 29.09
CA ALA A 2 4.40 4.57 27.79
C ALA A 2 2.99 4.12 27.37
N SER A 3 2.64 4.33 26.11
CA SER A 3 1.39 3.80 25.55
C SER A 3 1.45 2.26 25.56
N HIS A 4 0.40 1.62 26.03
CA HIS A 4 0.30 0.15 25.93
C HIS A 4 -0.01 -0.31 24.50
N GLY A 5 -0.36 0.61 23.59
CA GLY A 5 -0.72 0.32 22.22
C GLY A 5 -1.95 -0.59 22.11
N ILE A 6 -1.98 -1.39 21.03
CA ILE A 6 -3.05 -2.36 20.75
C ILE A 6 -2.54 -3.80 20.80
N LEU A 7 -1.50 -4.04 21.60
CA LEU A 7 -0.90 -5.37 21.75
C LEU A 7 -1.97 -6.39 22.15
N ASP A 8 -1.99 -7.52 21.44
CA ASP A 8 -2.91 -8.66 21.68
C ASP A 8 -4.42 -8.34 21.55
N GLN A 9 -4.78 -7.21 20.90
CA GLN A 9 -6.18 -6.82 20.69
C GLN A 9 -6.71 -7.12 19.28
N VAL A 10 -5.83 -7.40 18.34
CA VAL A 10 -6.19 -7.66 16.93
C VAL A 10 -5.43 -8.86 16.40
N ALA A 11 -6.11 -9.72 15.66
CA ALA A 11 -5.51 -10.83 14.93
C ALA A 11 -5.60 -10.62 13.41
N ILE A 12 -4.57 -11.00 12.68
CA ILE A 12 -4.62 -11.13 11.22
C ILE A 12 -5.07 -12.56 10.92
N VAL A 13 -6.29 -12.71 10.41
CA VAL A 13 -6.94 -14.01 10.20
C VAL A 13 -6.78 -14.53 8.77
N GLY A 14 -6.48 -13.68 7.81
CA GLY A 14 -6.26 -14.08 6.42
C GLY A 14 -5.38 -13.13 5.65
N MET A 15 -4.72 -13.64 4.62
CA MET A 15 -3.86 -12.87 3.72
C MET A 15 -4.03 -13.34 2.28
N GLY A 16 -3.95 -12.39 1.34
CA GLY A 16 -3.95 -12.66 -0.09
C GLY A 16 -3.03 -11.71 -0.83
N CYS A 17 -2.35 -12.21 -1.84
CA CYS A 17 -1.46 -11.40 -2.66
C CYS A 17 -1.42 -11.94 -4.10
N THR A 18 -1.57 -11.08 -5.07
CA THR A 18 -1.28 -11.40 -6.47
C THR A 18 0.23 -11.36 -6.72
N PRO A 19 0.76 -12.10 -7.71
CA PRO A 19 2.18 -12.02 -8.04
C PRO A 19 2.62 -10.60 -8.39
N PHE A 20 3.76 -10.17 -7.83
CA PHE A 20 4.38 -8.89 -8.18
C PHE A 20 5.07 -8.99 -9.53
N ARG A 21 4.41 -8.52 -10.58
CA ARG A 21 4.90 -8.52 -11.95
C ARG A 21 4.15 -7.50 -12.79
N GLU A 22 4.54 -7.32 -14.06
CA GLU A 22 3.72 -6.63 -15.04
C GLU A 22 2.53 -7.53 -15.45
N HIS A 23 1.32 -7.07 -15.18
CA HIS A 23 0.09 -7.75 -15.55
C HIS A 23 -0.52 -7.06 -16.76
N TRP A 24 -0.21 -7.57 -17.94
CA TRP A 24 -0.77 -7.06 -19.22
C TRP A 24 -2.18 -7.57 -19.50
N ASP A 25 -2.53 -8.66 -18.85
CA ASP A 25 -3.77 -9.44 -19.00
C ASP A 25 -4.86 -9.08 -17.97
N LYS A 26 -4.54 -8.25 -16.98
CA LYS A 26 -5.45 -7.89 -15.88
C LYS A 26 -5.50 -6.39 -15.66
N SER A 27 -6.69 -5.88 -15.38
CA SER A 27 -6.88 -4.52 -14.88
C SER A 27 -6.47 -4.40 -13.40
N LEU A 28 -6.43 -3.18 -12.87
CA LEU A 28 -6.30 -2.97 -11.42
C LEU A 28 -7.48 -3.60 -10.67
N ASP A 29 -8.68 -3.47 -11.21
CA ASP A 29 -9.90 -4.05 -10.63
C ASP A 29 -9.78 -5.57 -10.50
N ASP A 30 -9.28 -6.26 -11.53
CA ASP A 30 -9.05 -7.71 -11.50
C ASP A 30 -8.04 -8.09 -10.41
N LEU A 31 -6.95 -7.31 -10.26
CA LEU A 31 -5.95 -7.57 -9.23
C LEU A 31 -6.51 -7.36 -7.82
N LEU A 32 -7.36 -6.36 -7.62
CA LEU A 32 -8.02 -6.11 -6.34
C LEU A 32 -9.03 -7.22 -6.01
N ILE A 33 -9.80 -7.68 -7.00
CA ILE A 33 -10.73 -8.81 -6.84
C ILE A 33 -9.98 -10.08 -6.45
N ASP A 34 -8.90 -10.40 -7.16
CA ASP A 34 -8.09 -11.59 -6.88
C ASP A 34 -7.48 -11.55 -5.47
N ALA A 35 -6.81 -10.43 -5.13
CA ALA A 35 -6.17 -10.30 -3.82
C ALA A 35 -7.19 -10.36 -2.67
N HIS A 36 -8.35 -9.73 -2.85
CA HIS A 36 -9.44 -9.79 -1.89
C HIS A 36 -9.99 -11.21 -1.73
N GLY A 37 -10.28 -11.90 -2.84
CA GLY A 37 -10.75 -13.29 -2.81
C GLY A 37 -9.77 -14.21 -2.08
N LEU A 38 -8.47 -14.14 -2.42
CA LEU A 38 -7.43 -14.90 -1.74
C LEU A 38 -7.36 -14.63 -0.23
N ALA A 39 -7.57 -13.39 0.20
CA ALA A 39 -7.56 -13.05 1.62
C ALA A 39 -8.78 -13.62 2.36
N LEU A 40 -9.97 -13.54 1.76
CA LEU A 40 -11.20 -14.11 2.32
C LEU A 40 -11.12 -15.63 2.39
N ASP A 41 -10.66 -16.30 1.32
CA ASP A 41 -10.45 -17.75 1.28
C ASP A 41 -9.45 -18.19 2.37
N SER A 42 -8.37 -17.43 2.56
CA SER A 42 -7.37 -17.69 3.61
C SER A 42 -7.94 -17.56 5.03
N ALA A 43 -8.94 -16.70 5.21
CA ALA A 43 -9.60 -16.47 6.49
C ALA A 43 -10.80 -17.41 6.72
N ASP A 44 -11.25 -18.13 5.68
CA ASP A 44 -12.49 -18.93 5.68
C ASP A 44 -13.73 -18.10 6.04
N ILE A 45 -13.82 -16.88 5.49
CA ILE A 45 -14.96 -15.96 5.66
C ILE A 45 -15.49 -15.48 4.32
N SER A 46 -16.68 -14.91 4.32
CA SER A 46 -17.31 -14.28 3.17
C SER A 46 -17.12 -12.75 3.17
N LYS A 47 -17.37 -12.13 2.03
CA LYS A 47 -17.41 -10.67 1.91
C LYS A 47 -18.45 -10.01 2.85
N ASP A 48 -19.53 -10.73 3.14
CA ASP A 48 -20.61 -10.21 3.98
C ASP A 48 -20.24 -10.14 5.47
N ASP A 49 -19.20 -10.87 5.87
CA ASP A 49 -18.64 -10.84 7.22
C ASP A 49 -17.73 -9.64 7.48
N VAL A 50 -17.35 -8.90 6.42
CA VAL A 50 -16.45 -7.75 6.53
C VAL A 50 -17.22 -6.47 6.77
N ASP A 51 -16.88 -5.73 7.82
CA ASP A 51 -17.55 -4.49 8.21
C ASP A 51 -17.02 -3.25 7.49
N ALA A 52 -15.70 -3.18 7.27
CA ALA A 52 -15.06 -1.98 6.74
C ALA A 52 -13.77 -2.29 5.96
N TYR A 53 -13.39 -1.38 5.08
CA TYR A 53 -12.24 -1.50 4.20
C TYR A 53 -11.31 -0.30 4.28
N TRP A 54 -10.00 -0.54 4.34
CA TRP A 54 -8.94 0.46 4.16
C TRP A 54 -8.21 0.19 2.86
N TYR A 55 -8.34 1.10 1.91
CA TYR A 55 -7.76 0.97 0.58
C TYR A 55 -6.52 1.85 0.43
N GLY A 56 -5.36 1.19 0.33
CA GLY A 56 -4.07 1.82 0.14
C GLY A 56 -3.71 1.94 -1.34
N THR A 57 -3.64 3.18 -1.85
CA THR A 57 -3.17 3.46 -3.21
C THR A 57 -2.65 4.88 -3.30
N SER A 58 -1.58 5.09 -4.06
CA SER A 58 -0.96 6.41 -4.25
C SER A 58 -1.45 7.10 -5.52
N GLN A 59 -1.39 6.41 -6.65
CA GLN A 59 -1.62 7.00 -7.97
C GLN A 59 -2.78 6.40 -8.75
N SER A 60 -3.15 5.17 -8.44
CA SER A 60 -4.11 4.42 -9.24
C SER A 60 -5.56 4.77 -8.92
N SER A 61 -5.82 5.56 -7.87
CA SER A 61 -7.18 5.93 -7.49
C SER A 61 -7.23 7.19 -6.63
N ALA A 62 -8.30 7.97 -6.79
CA ALA A 62 -8.54 9.18 -6.00
C ALA A 62 -9.45 8.95 -4.78
N SER A 63 -10.18 7.83 -4.69
CA SER A 63 -11.16 7.59 -3.62
C SER A 63 -11.40 6.11 -3.34
N GLY A 64 -12.15 5.82 -2.26
CA GLY A 64 -12.59 4.47 -1.93
C GLY A 64 -13.56 3.84 -2.95
N ILE A 65 -14.19 4.63 -3.81
CA ILE A 65 -15.12 4.15 -4.85
C ILE A 65 -14.42 3.18 -5.80
N SER A 66 -13.14 3.41 -6.09
CA SER A 66 -12.37 2.55 -6.97
C SER A 66 -12.11 1.15 -6.39
N LEU A 67 -12.29 0.95 -5.10
CA LEU A 67 -12.35 -0.38 -4.49
C LEU A 67 -13.78 -0.89 -4.37
N ALA A 68 -14.70 -0.01 -3.94
CA ALA A 68 -16.08 -0.39 -3.69
C ALA A 68 -16.78 -0.93 -4.96
N THR A 69 -16.51 -0.33 -6.11
CA THR A 69 -17.15 -0.70 -7.39
C THR A 69 -16.78 -2.12 -7.85
N PRO A 70 -15.49 -2.48 -8.04
CA PRO A 70 -15.13 -3.82 -8.51
C PRO A 70 -15.47 -4.92 -7.50
N LEU A 71 -15.35 -4.67 -6.21
CA LEU A 71 -15.71 -5.63 -5.17
C LEU A 71 -17.21 -5.68 -4.88
N ARG A 72 -18.01 -4.78 -5.47
CA ARG A 72 -19.46 -4.65 -5.23
C ARG A 72 -19.78 -4.60 -3.73
N LEU A 73 -19.19 -3.60 -3.07
CA LEU A 73 -19.37 -3.40 -1.64
C LEU A 73 -20.62 -2.54 -1.40
N ASP A 74 -21.71 -3.19 -1.01
CA ASP A 74 -22.96 -2.53 -0.69
C ASP A 74 -22.97 -2.11 0.78
N ASN A 75 -23.15 -0.79 1.04
CA ASN A 75 -23.27 -0.22 2.38
C ASN A 75 -22.09 -0.51 3.32
N ARG A 76 -20.90 -0.73 2.80
CA ARG A 76 -19.66 -0.90 3.57
C ARG A 76 -18.78 0.35 3.44
N PRO A 77 -18.26 0.90 4.53
CA PRO A 77 -17.34 2.03 4.46
C PRO A 77 -16.01 1.61 3.84
N VAL A 78 -15.53 2.45 2.94
CA VAL A 78 -14.21 2.31 2.32
C VAL A 78 -13.42 3.59 2.53
N THR A 79 -12.34 3.51 3.30
CA THR A 79 -11.44 4.63 3.53
C THR A 79 -10.20 4.47 2.66
N ARG A 80 -9.99 5.43 1.73
CA ARG A 80 -8.73 5.50 1.00
C ARG A 80 -7.65 6.11 1.88
N VAL A 81 -6.49 5.50 1.90
CA VAL A 81 -5.30 6.00 2.59
C VAL A 81 -4.12 6.11 1.62
N GLU A 82 -3.25 7.06 1.89
CA GLU A 82 -2.04 7.30 1.12
C GLU A 82 -0.96 7.86 2.04
N ASN A 83 0.23 7.29 1.97
CA ASN A 83 1.42 7.75 2.68
C ASN A 83 2.68 7.25 1.96
N TYR A 84 2.78 7.54 0.66
CA TYR A 84 3.88 7.09 -0.21
C TYR A 84 4.20 5.60 -0.06
N CYS A 85 5.48 5.27 0.13
CA CYS A 85 5.95 3.88 0.20
C CYS A 85 5.41 3.09 1.41
N VAL A 86 4.85 3.74 2.43
CA VAL A 86 4.28 3.09 3.62
C VAL A 86 2.75 3.01 3.57
N THR A 87 2.14 3.33 2.44
CA THR A 87 0.68 3.34 2.25
C THR A 87 0.02 2.03 2.69
N GLY A 88 0.59 0.88 2.33
CA GLY A 88 0.05 -0.43 2.75
C GLY A 88 0.12 -0.63 4.27
N SER A 89 1.24 -0.26 4.90
CA SER A 89 1.37 -0.31 6.36
C SER A 89 0.40 0.64 7.05
N GLU A 90 0.14 1.80 6.44
CA GLU A 90 -0.83 2.77 6.97
C GLU A 90 -2.26 2.24 6.89
N ALA A 91 -2.65 1.58 5.79
CA ALA A 91 -3.95 0.94 5.66
C ALA A 91 -4.15 -0.13 6.74
N LEU A 92 -3.15 -1.00 6.92
CA LEU A 92 -3.19 -2.04 7.94
C LEU A 92 -3.26 -1.44 9.36
N ARG A 93 -2.43 -0.44 9.66
CA ARG A 93 -2.42 0.23 10.97
C ARG A 93 -3.79 0.82 11.33
N GLN A 94 -4.43 1.51 10.38
CA GLN A 94 -5.74 2.11 10.61
C GLN A 94 -6.84 1.06 10.77
N ALA A 95 -6.82 -0.02 9.99
CA ALA A 95 -7.73 -1.15 10.16
C ALA A 95 -7.59 -1.78 11.56
N CYS A 96 -6.34 -2.01 12.00
CA CYS A 96 -6.07 -2.53 13.35
C CYS A 96 -6.61 -1.60 14.46
N TYR A 97 -6.42 -0.28 14.32
CA TYR A 97 -6.97 0.65 15.32
C TYR A 97 -8.50 0.66 15.33
N ALA A 98 -9.14 0.52 14.18
CA ALA A 98 -10.59 0.48 14.10
C ALA A 98 -11.17 -0.77 14.77
N VAL A 99 -10.55 -1.93 14.60
CA VAL A 99 -10.93 -3.17 15.28
C VAL A 99 -10.64 -3.07 16.78
N ALA A 100 -9.44 -2.64 17.16
CA ALA A 100 -9.07 -2.50 18.58
C ALA A 100 -9.93 -1.48 19.36
N SER A 101 -10.49 -0.48 18.67
CA SER A 101 -11.42 0.48 19.28
C SER A 101 -12.84 -0.06 19.43
N GLY A 102 -13.14 -1.23 18.89
CA GLY A 102 -14.49 -1.80 18.85
C GLY A 102 -15.44 -1.13 17.86
N ALA A 103 -14.92 -0.33 16.92
CA ALA A 103 -15.74 0.28 15.87
C ALA A 103 -16.20 -0.75 14.84
N TYR A 104 -15.41 -1.79 14.61
CA TYR A 104 -15.67 -2.89 13.68
C TYR A 104 -15.10 -4.20 14.26
N ASP A 105 -15.72 -5.31 13.92
CA ASP A 105 -15.24 -6.64 14.31
C ASP A 105 -14.28 -7.22 13.26
N VAL A 106 -14.61 -7.05 11.98
CA VAL A 106 -13.82 -7.54 10.85
C VAL A 106 -13.50 -6.42 9.87
N ALA A 107 -12.23 -6.21 9.62
CA ALA A 107 -11.74 -5.16 8.72
C ALA A 107 -10.75 -5.70 7.70
N VAL A 108 -10.81 -5.19 6.46
CA VAL A 108 -9.86 -5.52 5.40
C VAL A 108 -8.97 -4.32 5.12
N ALA A 109 -7.65 -4.53 5.17
CA ALA A 109 -6.66 -3.63 4.59
C ALA A 109 -6.20 -4.20 3.24
N ILE A 110 -6.42 -3.48 2.17
CA ILE A 110 -6.09 -3.91 0.81
C ILE A 110 -5.36 -2.79 0.08
N GLY A 111 -4.39 -3.12 -0.74
CA GLY A 111 -3.65 -2.18 -1.56
C GLY A 111 -3.52 -2.66 -3.00
N GLY A 112 -3.46 -1.71 -3.91
CA GLY A 112 -3.23 -2.02 -5.32
C GLY A 112 -2.68 -0.81 -6.06
N GLU A 113 -1.73 -1.08 -6.98
CA GLU A 113 -1.10 -0.05 -7.79
C GLU A 113 -0.73 -0.61 -9.16
N LYS A 114 -1.24 -0.01 -10.23
CA LYS A 114 -0.83 -0.30 -11.62
C LYS A 114 -0.17 0.94 -12.23
N VAL A 115 1.04 1.22 -11.81
CA VAL A 115 1.78 2.45 -12.13
C VAL A 115 1.86 2.72 -13.62
N LYS A 116 2.06 1.68 -14.46
CA LYS A 116 2.20 1.84 -15.91
C LYS A 116 0.89 2.18 -16.61
N ASP A 117 -0.25 1.73 -16.10
CA ASP A 117 -1.57 1.98 -16.71
C ASP A 117 -2.01 3.45 -16.53
N SER A 118 -1.48 4.15 -15.55
CA SER A 118 -1.76 5.57 -15.33
C SER A 118 -1.01 6.53 -16.26
N GLY A 119 -0.27 6.00 -17.24
CA GLY A 119 0.61 6.79 -18.12
C GLY A 119 1.87 7.31 -17.44
N TYR A 120 2.15 6.83 -16.24
CA TYR A 120 3.29 7.23 -15.43
C TYR A 120 4.50 6.33 -15.70
N GLN A 121 5.68 6.93 -15.83
CA GLN A 121 6.91 6.19 -16.17
C GLN A 121 7.71 5.69 -14.97
N GLY A 122 7.12 5.67 -13.79
CA GLY A 122 7.82 5.23 -12.58
C GLY A 122 7.20 5.76 -11.29
N LEU A 123 7.95 5.72 -10.21
CA LEU A 123 7.53 6.28 -8.93
C LEU A 123 7.48 7.81 -8.98
N ASN A 124 6.61 8.41 -8.18
CA ASN A 124 6.53 9.86 -8.05
C ASN A 124 7.92 10.45 -7.82
N ALA A 125 8.27 11.44 -8.62
CA ALA A 125 9.52 12.15 -8.52
C ALA A 125 9.30 13.47 -7.77
N PHE A 126 10.28 13.85 -6.97
CA PHE A 126 10.23 15.10 -6.22
C PHE A 126 10.92 16.22 -7.04
N PRO A 127 10.32 17.41 -7.17
CA PRO A 127 10.99 18.52 -7.81
C PRO A 127 12.24 18.92 -7.00
N ILE A 128 13.34 19.21 -7.71
CA ILE A 128 14.53 19.79 -7.10
C ILE A 128 14.40 21.31 -7.17
N PRO A 129 14.22 22.02 -6.06
CA PRO A 129 13.96 23.46 -6.07
C PRO A 129 15.26 24.26 -6.14
N THR A 130 16.11 24.12 -7.14
CA THR A 130 17.43 24.75 -6.99
C THR A 130 17.95 25.62 -8.14
N ASP A 131 17.49 25.44 -9.38
CA ASP A 131 18.17 26.14 -10.46
C ASP A 131 17.27 26.53 -11.64
N GLY A 132 15.97 26.49 -11.46
CA GLY A 132 15.04 26.79 -12.57
C GLY A 132 15.01 25.69 -13.65
N THR A 133 15.72 24.59 -13.49
CA THR A 133 15.60 23.43 -14.35
C THR A 133 14.48 22.52 -13.82
N ASN A 134 13.64 21.99 -14.70
CA ASN A 134 12.59 21.01 -14.35
C ASN A 134 13.18 19.63 -14.04
N ARG A 135 14.18 19.57 -13.17
CA ARG A 135 14.75 18.29 -12.72
C ARG A 135 13.91 17.70 -11.60
N THR A 136 13.73 16.41 -11.67
CA THR A 136 13.05 15.63 -10.63
C THR A 136 13.97 14.54 -10.12
N LEU A 137 13.91 14.26 -8.81
CA LEU A 137 14.58 13.13 -8.19
C LEU A 137 13.56 12.02 -7.95
N SER A 138 13.83 10.84 -8.50
CA SER A 138 13.11 9.63 -8.09
C SER A 138 13.51 9.23 -6.66
N ALA A 139 12.68 8.44 -5.97
CA ALA A 139 13.01 7.91 -4.65
C ALA A 139 14.35 7.15 -4.68
N ALA A 140 14.58 6.33 -5.70
CA ALA A 140 15.85 5.61 -5.88
C ALA A 140 17.06 6.56 -5.99
N ALA A 141 16.94 7.64 -6.76
CA ALA A 141 17.98 8.64 -6.87
C ALA A 141 18.22 9.40 -5.56
N MET A 142 17.17 9.65 -4.76
CA MET A 142 17.32 10.26 -3.44
C MET A 142 18.10 9.35 -2.48
N PHE A 143 17.80 8.06 -2.45
CA PHE A 143 18.55 7.11 -1.62
C PHE A 143 20.00 6.97 -2.05
N SER A 144 20.29 7.06 -3.35
CA SER A 144 21.68 7.00 -3.86
C SER A 144 22.55 8.16 -3.38
N LEU A 145 21.99 9.31 -3.00
CA LEU A 145 22.73 10.43 -2.43
C LEU A 145 23.40 10.12 -1.08
N MET A 146 22.91 9.10 -0.36
CA MET A 146 23.50 8.68 0.90
C MET A 146 24.71 7.77 0.73
N LEU A 147 24.91 7.20 -0.47
CA LEU A 147 25.95 6.21 -0.73
C LEU A 147 27.37 6.73 -0.50
N PRO A 148 27.77 7.94 -0.94
CA PRO A 148 29.10 8.47 -0.68
C PRO A 148 29.42 8.57 0.82
N ALA A 149 28.51 9.11 1.62
CA ALA A 149 28.70 9.23 3.06
C ALA A 149 28.74 7.87 3.75
N TYR A 150 27.95 6.91 3.28
CA TYR A 150 27.99 5.52 3.77
C TYR A 150 29.33 4.85 3.44
N ALA A 151 29.80 5.00 2.19
CA ALA A 151 31.08 4.44 1.74
C ALA A 151 32.28 5.00 2.53
N GLU A 152 32.28 6.32 2.79
CA GLU A 152 33.30 6.99 3.60
C GLU A 152 33.34 6.42 5.03
N ARG A 153 32.18 6.22 5.63
CA ARG A 153 32.06 5.82 7.04
C ARG A 153 32.35 4.32 7.28
N TYR A 154 31.93 3.45 6.37
CA TYR A 154 31.93 2.00 6.60
C TYR A 154 32.82 1.22 5.63
N GLY A 155 33.36 1.87 4.60
CA GLY A 155 34.04 1.21 3.51
C GLY A 155 33.07 0.36 2.69
N VAL A 156 32.93 0.65 1.42
CA VAL A 156 32.04 -0.13 0.52
C VAL A 156 32.89 -0.73 -0.59
N ASP A 157 32.76 -2.03 -0.76
CA ASP A 157 33.28 -2.74 -1.91
C ASP A 157 32.38 -2.42 -3.11
N GLU A 158 32.89 -1.69 -4.10
CA GLU A 158 32.14 -1.29 -5.29
C GLU A 158 31.61 -2.49 -6.10
N GLU A 159 32.28 -3.65 -6.04
CA GLU A 159 31.81 -4.86 -6.71
C GLU A 159 30.53 -5.41 -6.09
N ARG A 160 30.27 -5.15 -4.82
CA ARG A 160 29.03 -5.53 -4.13
C ARG A 160 27.84 -4.62 -4.39
N LEU A 161 28.09 -3.46 -5.01
CA LEU A 161 27.06 -2.48 -5.34
C LEU A 161 26.55 -2.57 -6.78
N ARG A 162 27.13 -3.42 -7.59
CA ARG A 162 26.74 -3.72 -8.96
C ARG A 162 25.87 -4.95 -9.02
#